data_aab8d5a3d4255cc50df832e089ab66e8
#
_entry.id   aab8d5a3d4255cc50df832e089ab66e8
#
_cell.length_a   1.000
_cell.length_b   1.000
_cell.length_c   1.000
_cell.angle_alpha   90.00
_cell.angle_beta   90.00
_cell.angle_gamma   90.00
#
_symmetry.space_group_name_H-M   'P 1'
#
loop_
_entity.id
_entity.type
_entity.pdbx_description
1 polymer ?
#
loop_
_entity_poly.entity_id
_entity_poly.type
_entity_poly.pdbx_seq_one_letter_code
_entity_poly.pdbx_strand_id
1 'polypeptide(L)'
;MYNTYAGKIGFSIRKSDIKKREDGTISNKHIVCSSQGYQKNKSSSKSTTRTGWNTRVQFSVSREGVWTVQKVVLDHNHYLASPNKRQKLRSQRSVQEADRKLIGQMRDGGMKPSQVFEFMVQFYGGADKVPFSQTDCNNEIGRQRKKYLGSNDAETLLEYLKNKQIEDPAFFYAIQINQKDGRMANFFWTDGQSIMDYACFGDAVSFDTTF
;
A
#
# COMPACT_ATOMS: atom_id res chain seq x y z
N MET A 1 -5.08 -11.63 -20.56
CA MET A 1 -6.23 -12.42 -21.08
C MET A 1 -7.25 -12.76 -19.99
N TYR A 2 -6.98 -13.60 -18.95
CA TYR A 2 -8.01 -13.99 -17.96
C TYR A 2 -8.51 -12.82 -17.08
N ASN A 3 -7.65 -11.85 -16.74
CA ASN A 3 -8.08 -10.65 -15.99
C ASN A 3 -9.05 -9.77 -16.81
N THR A 4 -8.79 -9.64 -18.11
CA THR A 4 -9.68 -8.91 -19.04
C THR A 4 -11.05 -9.61 -19.15
N TYR A 5 -11.04 -10.95 -19.24
CA TYR A 5 -12.26 -11.75 -19.20
C TYR A 5 -13.04 -11.54 -17.89
N ALA A 6 -12.36 -11.64 -16.75
CA ALA A 6 -12.95 -11.44 -15.43
C ALA A 6 -13.61 -10.06 -15.29
N GLY A 7 -12.97 -9.01 -15.80
CA GLY A 7 -13.52 -7.65 -15.84
C GLY A 7 -14.77 -7.55 -16.72
N LYS A 8 -14.77 -8.19 -17.89
CA LYS A 8 -15.95 -8.24 -18.78
C LYS A 8 -17.14 -8.97 -18.15
N ILE A 9 -16.89 -10.04 -17.42
CA ILE A 9 -17.93 -10.83 -16.75
C ILE A 9 -18.40 -10.15 -15.45
N GLY A 10 -17.48 -9.53 -14.68
CA GLY A 10 -17.84 -8.79 -13.47
C GLY A 10 -17.34 -9.45 -12.18
N PHE A 11 -16.18 -10.12 -12.19
CA PHE A 11 -15.56 -10.64 -10.97
C PHE A 11 -14.09 -10.22 -10.86
N SER A 12 -13.58 -10.25 -9.64
CA SER A 12 -12.17 -9.95 -9.36
C SER A 12 -11.37 -11.24 -9.29
N ILE A 13 -10.15 -11.22 -9.79
CA ILE A 13 -9.24 -12.37 -9.71
C ILE A 13 -8.17 -12.15 -8.63
N ARG A 14 -7.61 -13.25 -8.16
CA ARG A 14 -6.39 -13.27 -7.34
C ARG A 14 -5.45 -14.39 -7.77
N LYS A 15 -4.16 -14.18 -7.56
CA LYS A 15 -3.15 -15.23 -7.68
C LYS A 15 -3.35 -16.21 -6.52
N SER A 16 -3.32 -17.50 -6.81
CA SER A 16 -3.42 -18.56 -5.81
C SER A 16 -2.16 -19.42 -5.86
N ASP A 17 -2.29 -20.71 -5.62
CA ASP A 17 -1.20 -21.64 -5.46
C ASP A 17 -0.26 -21.64 -6.65
N ILE A 18 1.03 -21.67 -6.34
CA ILE A 18 2.11 -21.83 -7.31
C ILE A 18 2.88 -23.08 -6.91
N LYS A 19 2.98 -24.04 -7.83
CA LYS A 19 3.87 -25.19 -7.68
C LYS A 19 5.18 -24.86 -8.41
N LYS A 20 6.29 -25.09 -7.73
CA LYS A 20 7.63 -24.96 -8.29
C LYS A 20 8.26 -26.34 -8.46
N ARG A 21 9.19 -26.45 -9.39
CA ARG A 21 10.09 -27.60 -9.53
C ARG A 21 11.24 -27.48 -8.53
N GLU A 22 12.07 -28.50 -8.44
CA GLU A 22 13.28 -28.51 -7.59
C GLU A 22 14.26 -27.40 -7.94
N ASP A 23 14.35 -27.04 -9.22
CA ASP A 23 15.16 -25.92 -9.74
C ASP A 23 14.59 -24.52 -9.43
N GLY A 24 13.46 -24.44 -8.69
CA GLY A 24 12.78 -23.19 -8.35
C GLY A 24 11.89 -22.62 -9.46
N THR A 25 11.89 -23.18 -10.67
CA THR A 25 11.03 -22.74 -11.77
C THR A 25 9.56 -23.10 -11.52
N ILE A 26 8.64 -22.28 -12.07
CA ILE A 26 7.21 -22.53 -11.91
C ILE A 26 6.80 -23.72 -12.80
N SER A 27 6.14 -24.72 -12.21
CA SER A 27 5.53 -25.84 -12.94
C SER A 27 4.04 -25.62 -13.19
N ASN A 28 3.32 -25.14 -12.16
CA ASN A 28 1.88 -24.89 -12.26
C ASN A 28 1.52 -23.60 -11.54
N LYS A 29 0.50 -22.89 -12.05
CA LYS A 29 -0.04 -21.68 -11.42
C LYS A 29 -1.56 -21.65 -11.52
N HIS A 30 -2.20 -21.28 -10.41
CA HIS A 30 -3.64 -21.05 -10.37
C HIS A 30 -3.95 -19.57 -10.29
N ILE A 31 -4.89 -19.12 -11.12
CA ILE A 31 -5.54 -17.81 -11.00
C ILE A 31 -7.01 -18.09 -10.74
N VAL A 32 -7.53 -17.54 -9.66
CA VAL A 32 -8.85 -17.88 -9.14
C VAL A 32 -9.71 -16.63 -8.97
N CYS A 33 -11.03 -16.82 -8.91
CA CYS A 33 -11.93 -15.77 -8.46
C CYS A 33 -11.56 -15.33 -7.04
N SER A 34 -11.66 -14.03 -6.72
CA SER A 34 -11.38 -13.53 -5.37
C SER A 34 -12.25 -14.18 -4.29
N SER A 35 -13.47 -14.59 -4.63
CA SER A 35 -14.41 -15.27 -3.74
C SER A 35 -14.24 -16.79 -3.68
N GLN A 36 -13.25 -17.38 -4.38
CA GLN A 36 -13.00 -18.82 -4.42
C GLN A 36 -12.48 -19.35 -3.08
N GLY A 37 -12.95 -20.56 -2.72
CA GLY A 37 -12.48 -21.32 -1.54
C GLY A 37 -12.97 -20.76 -0.22
N TYR A 38 -12.45 -21.32 0.86
CA TYR A 38 -12.76 -20.90 2.24
C TYR A 38 -11.60 -20.13 2.86
N GLN A 39 -11.88 -19.32 3.87
CA GLN A 39 -10.84 -18.67 4.65
C GLN A 39 -10.22 -19.67 5.62
N LYS A 40 -8.90 -19.84 5.57
CA LYS A 40 -8.19 -20.83 6.40
C LYS A 40 -8.11 -20.44 7.88
N ASN A 41 -8.08 -19.14 8.20
CA ASN A 41 -7.95 -18.63 9.58
C ASN A 41 -9.13 -17.73 9.93
N LYS A 42 -9.86 -18.07 10.99
CA LYS A 42 -10.98 -17.28 11.55
C LYS A 42 -10.55 -16.19 12.55
N SER A 43 -9.27 -15.91 12.72
CA SER A 43 -8.76 -14.97 13.73
C SER A 43 -9.01 -13.48 13.42
N SER A 44 -9.57 -13.17 12.27
CA SER A 44 -9.90 -11.78 11.87
C SER A 44 -11.41 -11.56 12.01
N SER A 45 -11.81 -10.50 12.70
CA SER A 45 -13.21 -10.04 12.84
C SER A 45 -13.81 -9.54 11.51
N LYS A 46 -13.03 -9.48 10.43
CA LYS A 46 -13.48 -9.03 9.11
C LYS A 46 -14.30 -10.11 8.41
N SER A 47 -15.47 -9.73 7.88
CA SER A 47 -16.30 -10.61 7.06
C SER A 47 -15.53 -11.11 5.84
N THR A 48 -15.63 -12.42 5.58
CA THR A 48 -15.01 -13.01 4.39
C THR A 48 -15.94 -12.91 3.18
N THR A 49 -15.37 -12.58 2.04
CA THR A 49 -16.06 -12.63 0.73
C THR A 49 -15.97 -13.99 0.05
N ARG A 50 -15.33 -14.98 0.69
CA ARG A 50 -15.15 -16.32 0.12
C ARG A 50 -16.40 -17.16 0.31
N THR A 51 -16.81 -17.83 -0.77
CA THR A 51 -18.10 -18.56 -0.87
C THR A 51 -17.93 -20.07 -0.96
N GLY A 52 -16.69 -20.58 -0.85
CA GLY A 52 -16.41 -22.01 -0.99
C GLY A 52 -16.34 -22.51 -2.44
N TRP A 53 -16.69 -21.68 -3.43
CA TRP A 53 -16.74 -22.09 -4.83
C TRP A 53 -15.34 -22.30 -5.43
N ASN A 54 -15.27 -22.91 -6.63
CA ASN A 54 -14.01 -23.37 -7.21
C ASN A 54 -13.68 -22.74 -8.57
N THR A 55 -14.13 -21.51 -8.82
CA THR A 55 -13.85 -20.78 -10.07
C THR A 55 -12.36 -20.50 -10.20
N ARG A 56 -11.72 -21.10 -11.23
CA ARG A 56 -10.28 -20.99 -11.43
C ARG A 56 -9.85 -21.26 -12.87
N VAL A 57 -8.68 -20.75 -13.22
CA VAL A 57 -7.89 -21.20 -14.37
C VAL A 57 -6.59 -21.76 -13.84
N GLN A 58 -6.24 -22.96 -14.29
CA GLN A 58 -4.99 -23.63 -13.99
C GLN A 58 -4.10 -23.63 -15.24
N PHE A 59 -2.88 -23.17 -15.04
CA PHE A 59 -1.84 -23.18 -16.06
C PHE A 59 -0.76 -24.19 -15.70
N SER A 60 -0.24 -24.90 -16.69
CA SER A 60 1.07 -25.54 -16.62
C SER A 60 2.09 -24.68 -17.34
N VAL A 61 3.33 -24.73 -16.88
CA VAL A 61 4.44 -24.00 -17.48
C VAL A 61 5.52 -25.01 -17.84
N SER A 62 5.88 -25.05 -19.12
CA SER A 62 6.97 -25.93 -19.58
C SER A 62 8.33 -25.44 -19.06
N ARG A 63 9.40 -26.19 -19.28
CA ARG A 63 10.76 -25.74 -18.91
C ARG A 63 11.23 -24.56 -19.76
N GLU A 64 10.74 -24.48 -20.98
CA GLU A 64 10.99 -23.37 -21.93
C GLU A 64 10.16 -22.12 -21.61
N GLY A 65 9.37 -22.12 -20.51
CA GLY A 65 8.57 -20.98 -20.09
C GLY A 65 7.23 -20.81 -20.83
N VAL A 66 6.79 -21.83 -21.61
CA VAL A 66 5.51 -21.79 -22.32
C VAL A 66 4.36 -22.09 -21.35
N TRP A 67 3.34 -21.21 -21.36
CA TRP A 67 2.16 -21.31 -20.51
C TRP A 67 1.01 -21.98 -21.26
N THR A 68 0.55 -23.12 -20.77
CA THR A 68 -0.58 -23.84 -21.33
C THR A 68 -1.72 -23.91 -20.34
N VAL A 69 -2.94 -23.63 -20.79
CA VAL A 69 -4.15 -23.77 -19.97
C VAL A 69 -4.49 -25.25 -19.83
N GLN A 70 -4.51 -25.75 -18.60
CA GLN A 70 -4.86 -27.15 -18.31
C GLN A 70 -6.32 -27.34 -17.92
N LYS A 71 -6.85 -26.43 -17.09
CA LYS A 71 -8.21 -26.54 -16.57
C LYS A 71 -8.83 -25.16 -16.42
N VAL A 72 -10.10 -25.04 -16.82
CA VAL A 72 -10.91 -23.83 -16.64
C VAL A 72 -12.22 -24.22 -15.96
N VAL A 73 -12.57 -23.52 -14.88
CA VAL A 73 -13.86 -23.60 -14.20
C VAL A 73 -14.38 -22.18 -14.12
N LEU A 74 -15.48 -21.87 -14.81
CA LEU A 74 -16.00 -20.51 -14.99
C LEU A 74 -17.25 -20.21 -14.15
N ASP A 75 -17.89 -21.22 -13.60
CA ASP A 75 -19.13 -21.06 -12.84
C ASP A 75 -18.90 -20.25 -11.56
N HIS A 76 -19.88 -19.45 -11.16
CA HIS A 76 -19.88 -18.61 -9.98
C HIS A 76 -21.14 -18.85 -9.15
N ASN A 77 -21.00 -18.93 -7.81
CA ASN A 77 -22.11 -19.01 -6.86
C ASN A 77 -22.32 -17.70 -6.08
N HIS A 78 -21.78 -16.61 -6.58
CA HIS A 78 -21.91 -15.27 -5.97
C HIS A 78 -22.33 -14.25 -7.05
N TYR A 79 -22.84 -13.11 -6.59
CA TYR A 79 -23.22 -12.03 -7.47
C TYR A 79 -22.01 -11.45 -8.22
N LEU A 80 -22.19 -11.23 -9.52
CA LEU A 80 -21.21 -10.58 -10.38
C LEU A 80 -21.45 -9.06 -10.38
N ALA A 81 -20.40 -8.28 -10.53
CA ALA A 81 -20.49 -6.83 -10.56
C ALA A 81 -21.24 -6.36 -11.81
N SER A 82 -22.20 -5.46 -11.62
CA SER A 82 -22.89 -4.79 -12.71
C SER A 82 -21.92 -3.97 -13.58
N PRO A 83 -22.21 -3.73 -14.86
CA PRO A 83 -21.28 -3.09 -15.80
C PRO A 83 -20.65 -1.79 -15.27
N ASN A 84 -21.43 -0.94 -14.62
CA ASN A 84 -20.99 0.35 -14.06
C ASN A 84 -20.09 0.22 -12.80
N LYS A 85 -20.03 -0.98 -12.19
CA LYS A 85 -19.18 -1.25 -11.00
C LYS A 85 -17.94 -2.09 -11.31
N ARG A 86 -17.81 -2.60 -12.55
CA ARG A 86 -16.71 -3.52 -12.93
C ARG A 86 -15.34 -2.88 -12.79
N GLN A 87 -15.20 -1.60 -13.11
CA GLN A 87 -13.97 -0.84 -12.97
C GLN A 87 -13.47 -0.75 -11.50
N LYS A 88 -14.39 -0.86 -10.52
CA LYS A 88 -14.08 -0.83 -9.09
C LYS A 88 -13.64 -2.19 -8.53
N LEU A 89 -13.68 -3.24 -9.32
CA LEU A 89 -13.17 -4.57 -8.93
C LEU A 89 -11.67 -4.48 -8.65
N ARG A 90 -11.23 -5.09 -7.54
CA ARG A 90 -9.84 -5.00 -7.08
C ARG A 90 -8.80 -5.37 -8.14
N SER A 91 -9.10 -6.32 -9.02
CA SER A 91 -8.19 -6.73 -10.09
C SER A 91 -8.25 -5.86 -11.35
N GLN A 92 -9.22 -4.93 -11.44
CA GLN A 92 -9.42 -4.05 -12.58
C GLN A 92 -8.95 -2.62 -12.30
N ARG A 93 -9.02 -2.18 -11.04
CA ARG A 93 -8.61 -0.83 -10.67
C ARG A 93 -7.09 -0.71 -10.53
N SER A 94 -6.56 0.41 -10.99
CA SER A 94 -5.14 0.74 -10.87
C SER A 94 -4.94 2.24 -10.94
N VAL A 95 -3.94 2.74 -10.19
CA VAL A 95 -3.45 4.11 -10.35
C VAL A 95 -2.51 4.11 -11.55
N GLN A 96 -2.87 4.82 -12.61
CA GLN A 96 -2.06 4.93 -13.82
C GLN A 96 -0.86 5.87 -13.60
N GLU A 97 0.12 5.86 -14.48
CA GLU A 97 1.33 6.67 -14.33
C GLU A 97 1.04 8.18 -14.32
N ALA A 98 0.10 8.64 -15.14
CA ALA A 98 -0.35 10.03 -15.14
C ALA A 98 -0.96 10.43 -13.79
N ASP A 99 -1.81 9.57 -13.22
CA ASP A 99 -2.41 9.79 -11.90
C ASP A 99 -1.34 9.83 -10.80
N ARG A 100 -0.35 8.93 -10.86
CA ARG A 100 0.78 8.91 -9.90
C ARG A 100 1.54 10.22 -9.89
N LYS A 101 1.84 10.75 -11.07
CA LYS A 101 2.53 12.06 -11.20
C LYS A 101 1.68 13.17 -10.60
N LEU A 102 0.39 13.21 -10.93
CA LEU A 102 -0.53 14.23 -10.41
C LEU A 102 -0.68 14.14 -8.89
N ILE A 103 -0.83 12.92 -8.34
CA ILE A 103 -0.86 12.67 -6.89
C ILE A 103 0.43 13.17 -6.23
N GLY A 104 1.60 12.92 -6.83
CA GLY A 104 2.89 13.41 -6.35
C GLY A 104 2.95 14.93 -6.31
N GLN A 105 2.64 15.59 -7.40
CA GLN A 105 2.64 17.06 -7.49
C GLN A 105 1.73 17.72 -6.45
N MET A 106 0.52 17.16 -6.23
CA MET A 106 -0.38 17.67 -5.21
C MET A 106 0.19 17.48 -3.78
N ARG A 107 0.87 16.37 -3.52
CA ARG A 107 1.54 16.12 -2.24
C ARG A 107 2.72 17.04 -2.02
N ASP A 108 3.53 17.27 -3.04
CA ASP A 108 4.66 18.21 -3.02
C ASP A 108 4.17 19.65 -2.78
N GLY A 109 2.99 20.01 -3.30
CA GLY A 109 2.29 21.25 -3.01
C GLY A 109 1.62 21.33 -1.63
N GLY A 110 1.82 20.33 -0.74
CA GLY A 110 1.34 20.36 0.66
C GLY A 110 -0.09 19.85 0.88
N MET A 111 -0.81 19.38 -0.14
CA MET A 111 -2.18 18.88 0.03
C MET A 111 -2.22 17.62 0.93
N LYS A 112 -3.20 17.55 1.84
CA LYS A 112 -3.43 16.35 2.67
C LYS A 112 -3.91 15.16 1.83
N PRO A 113 -3.65 13.89 2.22
CA PRO A 113 -4.09 12.70 1.46
C PRO A 113 -5.59 12.66 1.14
N SER A 114 -6.46 13.13 2.05
CA SER A 114 -7.90 13.23 1.83
C SER A 114 -8.23 14.23 0.71
N GLN A 115 -7.62 15.41 0.73
CA GLN A 115 -7.80 16.46 -0.28
C GLN A 115 -7.32 16.01 -1.67
N VAL A 116 -6.23 15.23 -1.73
CA VAL A 116 -5.73 14.66 -2.99
C VAL A 116 -6.80 13.76 -3.62
N PHE A 117 -7.42 12.86 -2.83
CA PHE A 117 -8.46 12.00 -3.39
C PHE A 117 -9.73 12.78 -3.78
N GLU A 118 -10.15 13.76 -2.99
CA GLU A 118 -11.28 14.66 -3.32
C GLU A 118 -11.03 15.42 -4.62
N PHE A 119 -9.80 15.93 -4.81
CA PHE A 119 -9.42 16.56 -6.08
C PHE A 119 -9.54 15.57 -7.24
N MET A 120 -9.04 14.33 -7.10
CA MET A 120 -9.16 13.31 -8.14
C MET A 120 -10.62 13.00 -8.47
N VAL A 121 -11.51 12.99 -7.47
CA VAL A 121 -12.96 12.84 -7.70
C VAL A 121 -13.53 13.97 -8.57
N GLN A 122 -13.15 15.20 -8.30
CA GLN A 122 -13.55 16.36 -9.11
C GLN A 122 -12.92 16.32 -10.50
N PHE A 123 -11.65 15.99 -10.61
CA PHE A 123 -10.90 15.90 -11.87
C PHE A 123 -11.52 14.87 -12.82
N TYR A 124 -11.97 13.72 -12.30
CA TYR A 124 -12.64 12.69 -13.09
C TYR A 124 -14.15 12.97 -13.29
N GLY A 125 -14.70 13.99 -12.64
CA GLY A 125 -16.11 14.35 -12.73
C GLY A 125 -17.06 13.41 -11.98
N GLY A 126 -16.58 12.80 -10.89
CA GLY A 126 -17.39 11.98 -9.98
C GLY A 126 -16.64 10.79 -9.39
N ALA A 127 -17.01 10.39 -8.17
CA ALA A 127 -16.38 9.27 -7.45
C ALA A 127 -16.55 7.90 -8.14
N ASP A 128 -17.57 7.75 -8.96
CA ASP A 128 -17.85 6.56 -9.77
C ASP A 128 -16.93 6.46 -10.99
N LYS A 129 -16.36 7.57 -11.46
CA LYS A 129 -15.48 7.63 -12.63
C LYS A 129 -13.99 7.48 -12.29
N VAL A 130 -13.60 7.66 -11.03
CA VAL A 130 -12.19 7.45 -10.61
C VAL A 130 -11.83 5.97 -10.75
N PRO A 131 -10.73 5.63 -11.48
CA PRO A 131 -10.36 4.23 -11.76
C PRO A 131 -9.68 3.52 -10.60
N PHE A 132 -9.58 4.14 -9.43
CA PHE A 132 -9.00 3.61 -8.20
C PHE A 132 -9.78 4.06 -6.96
N SER A 133 -9.56 3.42 -5.83
CA SER A 133 -10.18 3.80 -4.55
C SER A 133 -9.31 4.78 -3.78
N GLN A 134 -9.89 5.43 -2.76
CA GLN A 134 -9.14 6.25 -1.80
C GLN A 134 -7.98 5.46 -1.15
N THR A 135 -8.22 4.18 -0.82
CA THR A 135 -7.17 3.31 -0.29
C THR A 135 -6.03 3.11 -1.29
N ASP A 136 -6.32 2.96 -2.59
CA ASP A 136 -5.28 2.83 -3.61
C ASP A 136 -4.49 4.14 -3.77
N CYS A 137 -5.16 5.29 -3.68
CA CYS A 137 -4.53 6.62 -3.64
C CYS A 137 -3.60 6.76 -2.43
N ASN A 138 -4.07 6.44 -1.23
CA ASN A 138 -3.25 6.49 -0.01
C ASN A 138 -2.06 5.53 -0.06
N ASN A 139 -2.23 4.33 -0.62
CA ASN A 139 -1.14 3.38 -0.83
C ASN A 139 -0.10 3.92 -1.82
N GLU A 140 -0.53 4.65 -2.86
CA GLU A 140 0.38 5.29 -3.81
C GLU A 140 1.18 6.41 -3.13
N ILE A 141 0.53 7.27 -2.35
CA ILE A 141 1.18 8.32 -1.53
C ILE A 141 2.22 7.67 -0.61
N GLY A 142 1.87 6.60 0.10
CA GLY A 142 2.79 5.87 0.96
C GLY A 142 3.97 5.26 0.22
N ARG A 143 3.77 4.77 -1.02
CA ARG A 143 4.82 4.23 -1.87
C ARG A 143 5.78 5.32 -2.33
N GLN A 144 5.26 6.48 -2.75
CA GLN A 144 6.08 7.63 -3.15
C GLN A 144 6.91 8.13 -1.97
N ARG A 145 6.29 8.29 -0.78
CA ARG A 145 7.01 8.67 0.44
C ARG A 145 8.15 7.70 0.76
N LYS A 146 7.91 6.39 0.69
CA LYS A 146 8.98 5.38 0.90
C LYS A 146 10.10 5.49 -0.13
N LYS A 147 9.78 5.82 -1.37
CA LYS A 147 10.79 6.03 -2.42
C LYS A 147 11.64 7.27 -2.16
N TYR A 148 11.04 8.34 -1.63
CA TYR A 148 11.74 9.57 -1.26
C TYR A 148 12.65 9.37 -0.04
N LEU A 149 12.15 8.70 0.99
CA LEU A 149 12.91 8.44 2.23
C LEU A 149 14.05 7.42 2.02
N GLY A 150 14.00 6.64 0.94
CA GLY A 150 15.01 5.63 0.63
C GLY A 150 15.03 4.47 1.62
N SER A 151 16.15 3.74 1.64
CA SER A 151 16.40 2.66 2.62
C SER A 151 17.00 3.16 3.94
N ASN A 152 17.34 4.45 4.04
CA ASN A 152 18.13 5.07 5.09
C ASN A 152 17.39 6.20 5.81
N ASP A 153 16.17 5.94 6.30
CA ASP A 153 15.38 6.91 7.06
C ASP A 153 16.17 7.50 8.25
N ALA A 154 16.99 6.67 8.91
CA ALA A 154 17.81 7.10 10.03
C ALA A 154 18.93 8.06 9.61
N GLU A 155 19.61 7.81 8.48
CA GLU A 155 20.65 8.70 7.97
C GLU A 155 20.07 10.05 7.52
N THR A 156 18.94 10.02 6.81
CA THR A 156 18.23 11.25 6.39
C THR A 156 17.80 12.08 7.60
N LEU A 157 17.30 11.43 8.67
CA LEU A 157 16.95 12.11 9.91
C LEU A 157 18.21 12.70 10.58
N LEU A 158 19.30 11.96 10.64
CA LEU A 158 20.57 12.43 11.20
C LEU A 158 21.12 13.64 10.45
N GLU A 159 21.08 13.62 9.13
CA GLU A 159 21.50 14.74 8.30
C GLU A 159 20.60 15.96 8.53
N TYR A 160 19.29 15.78 8.60
CA TYR A 160 18.36 16.86 8.96
C TYR A 160 18.68 17.47 10.33
N LEU A 161 18.88 16.65 11.37
CA LEU A 161 19.19 17.12 12.73
C LEU A 161 20.53 17.86 12.80
N LYS A 162 21.56 17.39 12.07
CA LYS A 162 22.85 18.07 11.93
C LYS A 162 22.70 19.43 11.27
N ASN A 163 21.92 19.52 10.18
CA ASN A 163 21.68 20.78 9.49
C ASN A 163 20.95 21.78 10.41
N LYS A 164 19.97 21.30 11.18
CA LYS A 164 19.28 22.12 12.18
C LYS A 164 20.21 22.67 13.26
N GLN A 165 21.16 21.87 13.73
CA GLN A 165 22.17 22.31 14.70
C GLN A 165 23.15 23.32 14.12
N ILE A 166 23.39 23.29 12.82
CA ILE A 166 24.22 24.32 12.11
C ILE A 166 23.43 25.61 11.98
N GLU A 167 22.11 25.55 11.70
CA GLU A 167 21.23 26.70 11.56
C GLU A 167 20.97 27.39 12.92
N ASP A 168 20.78 26.60 13.98
CA ASP A 168 20.54 27.07 15.35
C ASP A 168 21.54 26.38 16.31
N PRO A 169 22.59 27.06 16.77
CA PRO A 169 23.55 26.53 17.71
C PRO A 169 22.95 26.08 19.06
N ALA A 170 21.77 26.55 19.44
CA ALA A 170 21.06 26.13 20.64
C ALA A 170 20.21 24.87 20.39
N PHE A 171 20.08 24.41 19.13
CA PHE A 171 19.40 23.18 18.81
C PHE A 171 20.17 21.97 19.35
N PHE A 172 19.50 21.18 20.17
CA PHE A 172 20.09 19.97 20.76
C PHE A 172 19.34 18.73 20.29
N TYR A 173 20.07 17.66 20.01
CA TYR A 173 19.49 16.35 19.78
C TYR A 173 20.33 15.22 20.40
N ALA A 174 19.66 14.14 20.79
CA ALA A 174 20.28 12.92 21.30
C ALA A 174 19.62 11.71 20.66
N ILE A 175 20.44 10.67 20.35
CA ILE A 175 19.97 9.46 19.70
C ILE A 175 20.45 8.27 20.48
N GLN A 176 19.54 7.32 20.73
CA GLN A 176 19.86 6.03 21.32
C GLN A 176 19.82 4.96 20.23
N ILE A 177 20.92 4.22 20.09
CA ILE A 177 21.06 3.11 19.17
C ILE A 177 20.96 1.81 19.95
N ASN A 178 20.15 0.87 19.45
CA ASN A 178 20.08 -0.47 19.99
C ASN A 178 21.37 -1.23 19.65
N GLN A 179 22.09 -1.66 20.67
CA GLN A 179 23.39 -2.36 20.51
C GLN A 179 23.27 -3.73 19.83
N LYS A 180 22.07 -4.36 19.82
CA LYS A 180 21.90 -5.71 19.25
C LYS A 180 21.72 -5.71 17.73
N ASP A 181 21.04 -4.72 17.18
CA ASP A 181 20.68 -4.66 15.76
C ASP A 181 21.10 -3.37 15.05
N GLY A 182 21.76 -2.45 15.77
CA GLY A 182 22.24 -1.18 15.22
C GLY A 182 21.16 -0.18 14.83
N ARG A 183 19.90 -0.45 15.18
CA ARG A 183 18.77 0.42 14.83
C ARG A 183 18.63 1.56 15.82
N MET A 184 18.13 2.71 15.34
CA MET A 184 17.72 3.81 16.18
C MET A 184 16.53 3.36 17.04
N ALA A 185 16.72 3.35 18.36
CA ALA A 185 15.68 2.95 19.33
C ALA A 185 14.85 4.13 19.78
N ASN A 186 15.51 5.24 20.15
CA ASN A 186 14.88 6.47 20.58
C ASN A 186 15.65 7.67 20.03
N PHE A 187 14.95 8.79 19.88
CA PHE A 187 15.59 10.08 19.64
C PHE A 187 14.85 11.18 20.40
N PHE A 188 15.62 12.19 20.80
CA PHE A 188 15.12 13.40 21.46
C PHE A 188 15.71 14.59 20.72
N TRP A 189 14.97 15.66 20.62
CA TRP A 189 15.43 16.93 20.08
C TRP A 189 14.70 18.10 20.74
N THR A 190 15.36 19.26 20.80
CA THR A 190 14.78 20.51 21.27
C THR A 190 15.42 21.68 20.53
N ASP A 191 14.69 22.73 20.27
CA ASP A 191 15.20 23.97 19.71
C ASP A 191 15.53 24.98 20.83
N GLY A 192 16.25 26.06 20.47
CA GLY A 192 16.66 27.07 21.41
C GLY A 192 15.47 27.78 22.09
N GLN A 193 14.37 27.99 21.39
CA GLN A 193 13.17 28.60 21.94
C GLN A 193 12.53 27.71 23.01
N SER A 194 12.40 26.41 22.75
CA SER A 194 11.87 25.44 23.71
C SER A 194 12.72 25.34 24.99
N ILE A 195 14.04 25.48 24.86
CA ILE A 195 14.95 25.53 26.04
C ILE A 195 14.69 26.77 26.86
N MET A 196 14.52 27.94 26.24
CA MET A 196 14.18 29.20 26.92
C MET A 196 12.81 29.14 27.59
N ASP A 197 11.81 28.59 26.85
CA ASP A 197 10.45 28.44 27.40
C ASP A 197 10.43 27.50 28.61
N TYR A 198 11.20 26.40 28.56
CA TYR A 198 11.35 25.51 29.71
C TYR A 198 12.03 26.19 30.91
N ALA A 199 13.01 27.02 30.67
CA ALA A 199 13.66 27.79 31.76
C ALA A 199 12.69 28.78 32.43
N CYS A 200 11.72 29.32 31.67
CA CYS A 200 10.75 30.28 32.19
C CYS A 200 9.49 29.63 32.77
N PHE A 201 9.03 28.52 32.21
CA PHE A 201 7.72 27.92 32.45
C PHE A 201 7.76 26.41 32.73
N GLY A 202 8.94 25.84 33.02
CA GLY A 202 9.14 24.40 33.18
C GLY A 202 8.50 23.76 34.42
N ASP A 203 7.83 24.54 35.25
CA ASP A 203 6.97 24.08 36.33
C ASP A 203 5.64 23.47 35.87
N ALA A 204 5.27 23.69 34.59
CA ALA A 204 4.10 23.10 33.95
C ALA A 204 4.49 22.38 32.66
N VAL A 205 4.51 21.05 32.69
CA VAL A 205 4.86 20.21 31.53
C VAL A 205 3.69 19.32 31.11
N SER A 206 3.33 19.34 29.82
CA SER A 206 2.30 18.49 29.26
C SER A 206 2.96 17.38 28.44
N PHE A 207 2.56 16.13 28.68
CA PHE A 207 3.00 14.96 27.91
C PHE A 207 1.83 14.43 27.09
N ASP A 208 2.05 14.25 25.77
CA ASP A 208 1.14 13.54 24.88
C ASP A 208 1.76 12.20 24.51
N THR A 209 1.11 11.11 24.95
CA THR A 209 1.52 9.74 24.61
C THR A 209 0.59 9.22 23.52
N THR A 210 1.01 9.34 22.26
CA THR A 210 0.36 8.65 21.14
C THR A 210 0.90 7.24 21.02
N PHE A 211 0.04 6.23 21.21
CA PHE A 211 0.33 4.82 20.96
C PHE A 211 -0.15 4.38 19.57
#